data_c1694c8fa066bb8541d59a2661a1d9b1
#
_entry.id   c1694c8fa066bb8541d59a2661a1d9b1
#
_cell.length_a   1.000
_cell.length_b   1.000
_cell.length_c   1.000
_cell.angle_alpha   90.00
_cell.angle_beta   90.00
_cell.angle_gamma   90.00
#
_symmetry.space_group_name_H-M   'P 1'
#
loop_
_entity.id
_entity.type
_entity.pdbx_description
1 polymer ?
#
loop_
_entity_poly.entity_id
_entity_poly.type
_entity_poly.pdbx_seq_one_letter_code
_entity_poly.pdbx_strand_id
1 'polypeptide(L)'
;LLDNRIAIQEGMSQLQTIKTAIHEIAHAKLHAIDPDDPEQTNCPDSRTREVQAESVAYAVCQYYGLDTSEYSFGYVAGWSSGRELAELKASLEIIRNTAHELISALDEHLAELRQQRETELSTAQEAAFALDNGNTLFIQTCDSGYDYTLYGPDNKALDGGQLDAPGLTLPDAGEEALALLGQTVKVSEVLLGDKLAAFQEAAEKA
;
A
#
# COMPACT_ATOMS: atom_id res chain seq x y z
N LEU A 1 9.53 23.45 -5.30
CA LEU A 1 8.27 23.01 -4.68
C LEU A 1 7.76 24.15 -3.78
N LEU A 2 6.94 25.04 -4.33
CA LEU A 2 6.45 26.22 -3.61
C LEU A 2 5.45 25.91 -2.48
N ASP A 3 4.89 24.69 -2.42
CA ASP A 3 3.79 24.34 -1.50
C ASP A 3 3.98 23.02 -0.73
N ASN A 4 5.15 22.42 -0.71
CA ASN A 4 5.40 21.07 -0.11
C ASN A 4 4.39 19.99 -0.56
N ARG A 5 3.91 20.07 -1.79
CA ARG A 5 2.97 19.12 -2.38
C ARG A 5 3.63 18.29 -3.46
N ILE A 6 3.32 17.02 -3.45
CA ILE A 6 3.64 16.08 -4.53
C ILE A 6 2.38 15.88 -5.36
N ALA A 7 2.47 16.11 -6.68
CA ALA A 7 1.38 15.86 -7.62
C ALA A 7 1.71 14.61 -8.44
N ILE A 8 0.77 13.69 -8.51
CA ILE A 8 0.89 12.44 -9.28
C ILE A 8 -0.18 12.44 -10.36
N GLN A 9 0.19 12.06 -11.57
CA GLN A 9 -0.74 12.01 -12.70
C GLN A 9 -1.80 10.92 -12.46
N GLU A 10 -3.06 11.24 -12.73
CA GLU A 10 -4.15 10.26 -12.72
C GLU A 10 -4.05 9.28 -13.89
N GLY A 11 -4.60 8.06 -13.70
CA GLY A 11 -4.70 7.05 -14.77
C GLY A 11 -3.46 6.19 -14.95
N MET A 12 -2.42 6.34 -14.14
CA MET A 12 -1.28 5.43 -14.09
C MET A 12 -1.66 4.10 -13.43
N SER A 13 -0.93 3.03 -13.77
CA SER A 13 -1.04 1.77 -13.02
C SER A 13 -0.61 1.96 -11.56
N GLN A 14 -1.06 1.09 -10.65
CA GLN A 14 -0.68 1.14 -9.24
C GLN A 14 0.84 1.13 -9.07
N LEU A 15 1.55 0.28 -9.82
CA LEU A 15 3.00 0.19 -9.77
C LEU A 15 3.67 1.51 -10.18
N GLN A 16 3.22 2.12 -11.28
CA GLN A 16 3.73 3.43 -11.72
C GLN A 16 3.43 4.53 -10.72
N THR A 17 2.24 4.54 -10.13
CA THR A 17 1.84 5.50 -9.11
C THR A 17 2.76 5.42 -7.88
N ILE A 18 3.00 4.22 -7.36
CA ILE A 18 3.88 3.99 -6.21
C ILE A 18 5.31 4.42 -6.54
N LYS A 19 5.86 3.96 -7.68
CA LYS A 19 7.21 4.33 -8.11
C LYS A 19 7.37 5.84 -8.24
N THR A 20 6.41 6.51 -8.91
CA THR A 20 6.43 7.96 -9.09
C THR A 20 6.35 8.70 -7.76
N ALA A 21 5.49 8.25 -6.84
CA ALA A 21 5.40 8.83 -5.51
C ALA A 21 6.74 8.78 -4.76
N ILE A 22 7.40 7.62 -4.76
CA ILE A 22 8.70 7.44 -4.10
C ILE A 22 9.77 8.29 -4.77
N HIS A 23 9.77 8.40 -6.10
CA HIS A 23 10.67 9.26 -6.87
C HIS A 23 10.53 10.74 -6.48
N GLU A 24 9.30 11.25 -6.42
CA GLU A 24 9.04 12.63 -6.01
C GLU A 24 9.39 12.88 -4.53
N ILE A 25 9.15 11.90 -3.66
CA ILE A 25 9.59 11.97 -2.25
C ILE A 25 11.11 12.02 -2.16
N ALA A 26 11.82 11.24 -2.97
CA ALA A 26 13.29 11.29 -3.02
C ALA A 26 13.80 12.66 -3.49
N HIS A 27 13.17 13.26 -4.50
CA HIS A 27 13.47 14.63 -4.90
C HIS A 27 13.21 15.64 -3.79
N ALA A 28 12.07 15.56 -3.12
CA ALA A 28 11.75 16.43 -2.01
C ALA A 28 12.75 16.31 -0.85
N LYS A 29 13.21 15.09 -0.57
CA LYS A 29 14.15 14.81 0.52
C LYS A 29 15.59 15.22 0.19
N LEU A 30 16.06 14.97 -1.03
CA LEU A 30 17.47 15.17 -1.43
C LEU A 30 17.73 16.52 -2.07
N HIS A 31 16.74 17.10 -2.74
CA HIS A 31 16.94 18.21 -3.65
C HIS A 31 16.01 19.41 -3.37
N ALA A 32 15.32 19.42 -2.23
CA ALA A 32 14.56 20.60 -1.81
C ALA A 32 15.52 21.79 -1.66
N ILE A 33 15.19 22.90 -2.27
CA ILE A 33 15.93 24.16 -2.14
C ILE A 33 15.28 24.91 -0.98
N ASP A 34 16.06 25.15 0.06
CA ASP A 34 15.66 26.06 1.11
C ASP A 34 15.93 27.49 0.64
N PRO A 35 14.90 28.32 0.38
CA PRO A 35 15.09 29.68 -0.08
C PRO A 35 15.76 30.58 0.98
N ASP A 36 15.76 30.16 2.23
CA ASP A 36 16.35 30.90 3.36
C ASP A 36 17.78 30.45 3.68
N ASP A 37 18.32 29.40 3.01
CA ASP A 37 19.71 28.94 3.17
C ASP A 37 20.61 29.43 2.02
N PRO A 38 21.37 30.53 2.23
CA PRO A 38 22.28 31.06 1.23
C PRO A 38 23.51 30.17 0.96
N GLU A 39 23.79 29.16 1.80
CA GLU A 39 24.91 28.25 1.65
C GLU A 39 24.57 27.01 0.80
N GLN A 40 23.33 26.83 0.42
CA GLN A 40 22.85 25.71 -0.43
C GLN A 40 23.27 25.87 -1.92
N THR A 41 24.50 26.38 -2.17
CA THR A 41 25.04 26.63 -3.51
C THR A 41 25.54 25.37 -4.21
N ASN A 42 25.60 24.21 -3.53
CA ASN A 42 26.15 22.95 -4.03
C ASN A 42 25.07 21.95 -4.44
N CYS A 43 24.02 22.39 -5.13
CA CYS A 43 23.07 21.46 -5.71
C CYS A 43 23.72 20.65 -6.83
N PRO A 44 23.54 19.31 -6.84
CA PRO A 44 24.00 18.47 -7.94
C PRO A 44 23.36 18.92 -9.27
N ASP A 45 24.00 18.64 -10.38
CA ASP A 45 23.41 18.90 -11.69
C ASP A 45 22.09 18.13 -11.88
N SER A 46 21.23 18.61 -12.76
CA SER A 46 19.88 18.04 -12.98
C SER A 46 19.94 16.55 -13.26
N ARG A 47 20.92 16.07 -14.02
CA ARG A 47 21.08 14.65 -14.34
C ARG A 47 21.43 13.80 -13.12
N THR A 48 22.31 14.30 -12.26
CA THR A 48 22.65 13.63 -10.98
C THR A 48 21.44 13.55 -10.08
N ARG A 49 20.64 14.61 -9.98
CA ARG A 49 19.41 14.63 -9.18
C ARG A 49 18.41 13.57 -9.66
N GLU A 50 18.18 13.49 -10.97
CA GLU A 50 17.30 12.48 -11.56
C GLU A 50 17.78 11.06 -11.28
N VAL A 51 19.08 10.79 -11.45
CA VAL A 51 19.65 9.46 -11.19
C VAL A 51 19.57 9.09 -9.71
N GLN A 52 19.81 10.03 -8.81
CA GLN A 52 19.66 9.78 -7.37
C GLN A 52 18.23 9.44 -7.00
N ALA A 53 17.24 10.24 -7.43
CA ALA A 53 15.83 10.00 -7.15
C ALA A 53 15.33 8.69 -7.75
N GLU A 54 15.68 8.42 -9.01
CA GLU A 54 15.31 7.18 -9.70
C GLU A 54 15.93 5.94 -9.04
N SER A 55 17.20 6.02 -8.63
CA SER A 55 17.87 4.91 -7.94
C SER A 55 17.29 4.64 -6.56
N VAL A 56 16.94 5.68 -5.82
CA VAL A 56 16.22 5.54 -4.53
C VAL A 56 14.87 4.87 -4.75
N ALA A 57 14.08 5.36 -5.71
CA ALA A 57 12.77 4.78 -6.03
C ALA A 57 12.87 3.32 -6.43
N TYR A 58 13.86 2.97 -7.27
CA TYR A 58 14.12 1.59 -7.64
C TYR A 58 14.48 0.72 -6.43
N ALA A 59 15.41 1.16 -5.58
CA ALA A 59 15.84 0.39 -4.42
C ALA A 59 14.69 0.15 -3.43
N VAL A 60 13.86 1.16 -3.15
CA VAL A 60 12.69 1.04 -2.28
C VAL A 60 11.65 0.10 -2.90
N CYS A 61 11.33 0.26 -4.18
CA CYS A 61 10.38 -0.65 -4.88
C CYS A 61 10.87 -2.10 -4.83
N GLN A 62 12.15 -2.35 -5.10
CA GLN A 62 12.73 -3.70 -5.06
C GLN A 62 12.69 -4.32 -3.67
N TYR A 63 12.89 -3.54 -2.61
CA TYR A 63 12.77 -4.01 -1.22
C TYR A 63 11.37 -4.58 -0.94
N TYR A 64 10.32 -3.96 -1.48
CA TYR A 64 8.94 -4.42 -1.35
C TYR A 64 8.51 -5.44 -2.44
N GLY A 65 9.45 -5.93 -3.26
CA GLY A 65 9.16 -6.91 -4.31
C GLY A 65 8.46 -6.33 -5.54
N LEU A 66 8.49 -5.01 -5.71
CA LEU A 66 7.91 -4.30 -6.84
C LEU A 66 8.97 -4.14 -7.94
N ASP A 67 8.85 -4.88 -9.05
CA ASP A 67 9.79 -4.78 -10.17
C ASP A 67 9.50 -3.55 -11.03
N THR A 68 10.41 -2.59 -10.98
CA THR A 68 10.39 -1.35 -11.77
C THR A 68 11.59 -1.22 -12.71
N SER A 69 12.29 -2.31 -12.99
CA SER A 69 13.55 -2.34 -13.76
C SER A 69 13.40 -1.76 -15.17
N GLU A 70 12.28 -1.99 -15.85
CA GLU A 70 12.01 -1.44 -17.19
C GLU A 70 12.05 0.09 -17.25
N TYR A 71 11.77 0.75 -16.13
CA TYR A 71 11.70 2.22 -16.04
C TYR A 71 13.01 2.86 -15.57
N SER A 72 13.90 2.11 -14.91
CA SER A 72 15.01 2.68 -14.12
C SER A 72 16.38 2.56 -14.79
N PHE A 73 16.65 1.50 -15.55
CA PHE A 73 18.00 1.22 -16.06
C PHE A 73 18.52 2.22 -17.10
N GLY A 74 17.63 2.86 -17.88
CA GLY A 74 18.04 3.83 -18.89
C GLY A 74 18.74 5.06 -18.31
N TYR A 75 18.40 5.46 -17.10
CA TYR A 75 18.98 6.62 -16.42
C TYR A 75 20.37 6.35 -15.86
N VAL A 76 20.58 5.20 -15.23
CA VAL A 76 21.82 4.84 -14.55
C VAL A 76 22.95 4.56 -15.52
N ALA A 77 22.67 3.83 -16.61
CA ALA A 77 23.69 3.40 -17.58
C ALA A 77 24.42 4.56 -18.26
N GLY A 78 23.70 5.66 -18.56
CA GLY A 78 24.31 6.83 -19.20
C GLY A 78 24.96 7.82 -18.25
N TRP A 79 24.63 7.78 -16.94
CA TRP A 79 25.11 8.76 -15.97
C TRP A 79 26.54 8.49 -15.50
N SER A 80 26.93 7.23 -15.34
CA SER A 80 28.24 6.84 -14.82
C SER A 80 29.39 7.11 -15.79
N SER A 81 29.09 7.36 -17.07
CA SER A 81 30.10 7.57 -18.10
C SER A 81 30.84 8.91 -17.91
N GLY A 82 32.15 8.84 -17.69
CA GLY A 82 33.01 10.02 -17.59
C GLY A 82 33.06 10.71 -16.22
N ARG A 83 32.52 10.10 -15.17
CA ARG A 83 32.61 10.63 -13.81
C ARG A 83 33.72 10.04 -13.00
N GLU A 84 34.26 10.81 -12.07
CA GLU A 84 35.26 10.37 -11.13
C GLU A 84 34.72 9.33 -10.14
N LEU A 85 35.54 8.34 -9.77
CA LEU A 85 35.13 7.26 -8.86
C LEU A 85 34.65 7.77 -7.49
N ALA A 86 35.27 8.85 -7.00
CA ALA A 86 34.88 9.46 -5.73
C ALA A 86 33.44 10.05 -5.78
N GLU A 87 33.09 10.69 -6.89
CA GLU A 87 31.76 11.26 -7.13
C GLU A 87 30.70 10.15 -7.21
N LEU A 88 31.00 9.07 -7.93
CA LEU A 88 30.12 7.90 -8.00
C LEU A 88 29.88 7.27 -6.63
N LYS A 89 30.93 7.11 -5.83
CA LYS A 89 30.83 6.56 -4.46
C LYS A 89 29.99 7.44 -3.56
N ALA A 90 30.18 8.76 -3.60
CA ALA A 90 29.39 9.71 -2.81
C ALA A 90 27.92 9.65 -3.17
N SER A 91 27.57 9.59 -4.46
CA SER A 91 26.19 9.45 -4.91
C SER A 91 25.55 8.11 -4.50
N LEU A 92 26.29 7.00 -4.57
CA LEU A 92 25.83 5.70 -4.12
C LEU A 92 25.56 5.67 -2.60
N GLU A 93 26.38 6.35 -1.81
CA GLU A 93 26.16 6.46 -0.37
C GLU A 93 24.92 7.27 -0.04
N ILE A 94 24.68 8.38 -0.73
CA ILE A 94 23.47 9.18 -0.62
C ILE A 94 22.23 8.33 -0.97
N ILE A 95 22.26 7.64 -2.11
CA ILE A 95 21.16 6.77 -2.56
C ILE A 95 20.85 5.70 -1.51
N ARG A 96 21.89 4.99 -1.03
CA ARG A 96 21.74 3.93 -0.02
C ARG A 96 21.13 4.45 1.27
N ASN A 97 21.63 5.56 1.79
CA ASN A 97 21.17 6.13 3.06
C ASN A 97 19.73 6.61 2.92
N THR A 98 19.39 7.31 1.85
CA THR A 98 18.04 7.80 1.60
C THR A 98 17.05 6.65 1.39
N ALA A 99 17.40 5.62 0.64
CA ALA A 99 16.56 4.44 0.48
C ALA A 99 16.32 3.73 1.81
N HIS A 100 17.36 3.58 2.65
CA HIS A 100 17.25 2.98 3.98
C HIS A 100 16.31 3.80 4.89
N GLU A 101 16.44 5.13 4.92
CA GLU A 101 15.58 5.99 5.70
C GLU A 101 14.12 5.91 5.25
N LEU A 102 13.87 5.89 3.94
CA LEU A 102 12.51 5.76 3.40
C LEU A 102 11.90 4.40 3.70
N ILE A 103 12.66 3.31 3.55
CA ILE A 103 12.22 1.96 3.90
C ILE A 103 11.86 1.89 5.39
N SER A 104 12.73 2.40 6.28
CA SER A 104 12.47 2.39 7.72
C SER A 104 11.21 3.16 8.09
N ALA A 105 11.00 4.34 7.52
CA ALA A 105 9.80 5.15 7.76
C ALA A 105 8.53 4.47 7.21
N LEU A 106 8.62 3.85 6.04
CA LEU A 106 7.51 3.10 5.44
C LEU A 106 7.16 1.85 6.27
N ASP A 107 8.16 1.09 6.72
CA ASP A 107 7.95 -0.11 7.54
C ASP A 107 7.28 0.24 8.87
N GLU A 108 7.73 1.33 9.54
CA GLU A 108 7.11 1.83 10.77
C GLU A 108 5.64 2.20 10.54
N HIS A 109 5.37 3.00 9.51
CA HIS A 109 4.00 3.43 9.21
C HIS A 109 3.08 2.27 8.78
N LEU A 110 3.61 1.31 8.00
CA LEU A 110 2.86 0.11 7.64
C LEU A 110 2.54 -0.76 8.86
N ALA A 111 3.46 -0.84 9.84
CA ALA A 111 3.21 -1.55 11.08
C ALA A 111 2.10 -0.86 11.91
N GLU A 112 2.12 0.46 12.01
CA GLU A 112 1.06 1.24 12.65
C GLU A 112 -0.31 1.03 11.99
N LEU A 113 -0.37 1.11 10.66
CA LEU A 113 -1.61 0.89 9.91
C LEU A 113 -2.16 -0.53 10.09
N ARG A 114 -1.28 -1.56 10.13
CA ARG A 114 -1.69 -2.94 10.42
C ARG A 114 -2.26 -3.07 11.82
N GLN A 115 -1.60 -2.49 12.82
CA GLN A 115 -2.07 -2.52 14.21
C GLN A 115 -3.40 -1.80 14.38
N GLN A 116 -3.58 -0.64 13.73
CA GLN A 116 -4.85 0.07 13.72
C GLN A 116 -5.96 -0.80 13.14
N ARG A 117 -5.71 -1.43 11.99
CA ARG A 117 -6.67 -2.29 11.32
C ARG A 117 -7.04 -3.54 12.14
N GLU A 118 -6.05 -4.17 12.79
CA GLU A 118 -6.29 -5.28 13.72
C GLU A 118 -7.16 -4.85 14.90
N THR A 119 -6.92 -3.66 15.44
CA THR A 119 -7.72 -3.10 16.54
C THR A 119 -9.14 -2.80 16.08
N GLU A 120 -9.32 -2.17 14.92
CA GLU A 120 -10.64 -1.90 14.34
C GLU A 120 -11.42 -3.21 14.14
N LEU A 121 -10.78 -4.22 13.58
CA LEU A 121 -11.41 -5.51 13.31
C LEU A 121 -11.75 -6.26 14.61
N SER A 122 -10.90 -6.17 15.64
CA SER A 122 -11.16 -6.82 16.93
C SER A 122 -12.31 -6.20 17.72
N THR A 123 -12.65 -4.95 17.44
CA THR A 123 -13.74 -4.22 18.10
C THR A 123 -15.01 -4.13 17.25
N ALA A 124 -14.92 -4.51 15.97
CA ALA A 124 -16.07 -4.48 15.07
C ALA A 124 -17.12 -5.53 15.47
N GLN A 125 -18.38 -5.18 15.32
CA GLN A 125 -19.52 -6.10 15.49
C GLN A 125 -19.94 -6.75 14.17
N GLU A 126 -19.50 -6.19 13.06
CA GLU A 126 -19.77 -6.67 11.70
C GLU A 126 -18.60 -6.36 10.77
N ALA A 127 -18.45 -7.18 9.76
CA ALA A 127 -17.46 -6.96 8.67
C ALA A 127 -17.91 -7.66 7.40
N ALA A 128 -17.34 -7.28 6.26
CA ALA A 128 -17.45 -8.06 5.04
C ALA A 128 -16.04 -8.42 4.52
N PHE A 129 -15.89 -9.66 4.07
CA PHE A 129 -14.64 -10.21 3.54
C PHE A 129 -14.80 -10.40 2.04
N ALA A 130 -14.19 -9.53 1.24
CA ALA A 130 -14.12 -9.71 -0.20
C ALA A 130 -13.16 -10.84 -0.52
N LEU A 131 -13.60 -11.76 -1.39
CA LEU A 131 -12.87 -12.97 -1.75
C LEU A 131 -12.24 -12.85 -3.14
N ASP A 132 -11.18 -13.58 -3.40
CA ASP A 132 -10.46 -13.55 -4.67
C ASP A 132 -11.26 -14.11 -5.87
N ASN A 133 -12.36 -14.82 -5.60
CA ASN A 133 -13.33 -15.28 -6.61
C ASN A 133 -14.44 -14.26 -6.94
N GLY A 134 -14.40 -13.07 -6.34
CA GLY A 134 -15.38 -12.00 -6.52
C GLY A 134 -16.61 -12.09 -5.61
N ASN A 135 -16.74 -13.13 -4.77
CA ASN A 135 -17.79 -13.20 -3.76
C ASN A 135 -17.42 -12.34 -2.55
N THR A 136 -18.40 -12.04 -1.70
CA THR A 136 -18.20 -11.31 -0.45
C THR A 136 -18.94 -12.04 0.68
N LEU A 137 -18.21 -12.40 1.74
CA LEU A 137 -18.80 -12.91 2.97
C LEU A 137 -19.08 -11.75 3.92
N PHE A 138 -20.34 -11.49 4.22
CA PHE A 138 -20.75 -10.61 5.30
C PHE A 138 -20.95 -11.41 6.57
N ILE A 139 -20.50 -10.89 7.71
CA ILE A 139 -20.64 -11.51 9.02
C ILE A 139 -20.94 -10.45 10.07
N GLN A 140 -21.81 -10.75 10.99
CA GLN A 140 -22.20 -9.89 12.12
C GLN A 140 -22.38 -10.70 13.40
N THR A 141 -22.11 -10.07 14.53
CA THR A 141 -22.35 -10.68 15.85
C THR A 141 -23.84 -10.79 16.13
N CYS A 142 -24.25 -11.91 16.75
CA CYS A 142 -25.59 -12.12 17.27
C CYS A 142 -25.52 -12.72 18.70
N ASP A 143 -26.67 -12.91 19.34
CA ASP A 143 -26.75 -13.37 20.74
C ASP A 143 -26.05 -14.71 21.00
N SER A 144 -26.01 -15.61 20.00
CA SER A 144 -25.43 -16.95 20.12
C SER A 144 -24.08 -17.11 19.43
N GLY A 145 -23.56 -16.06 18.79
CA GLY A 145 -22.33 -16.13 18.02
C GLY A 145 -22.36 -15.18 16.82
N TYR A 146 -22.52 -15.71 15.61
CA TYR A 146 -22.43 -14.92 14.40
C TYR A 146 -23.49 -15.33 13.36
N ASP A 147 -24.13 -14.36 12.74
CA ASP A 147 -24.88 -14.53 11.49
C ASP A 147 -23.93 -14.24 10.31
N TYR A 148 -23.98 -15.05 9.26
CA TYR A 148 -23.19 -14.83 8.07
C TYR A 148 -23.99 -15.02 6.79
N THR A 149 -23.62 -14.27 5.74
CA THR A 149 -24.22 -14.36 4.41
C THR A 149 -23.14 -14.23 3.35
N LEU A 150 -23.10 -15.17 2.40
CA LEU A 150 -22.26 -15.11 1.22
C LEU A 150 -23.00 -14.43 0.08
N TYR A 151 -22.42 -13.40 -0.47
CA TYR A 151 -22.92 -12.66 -1.62
C TYR A 151 -22.10 -12.97 -2.87
N GLY A 152 -22.75 -13.03 -4.03
CA GLY A 152 -22.10 -13.13 -5.31
C GLY A 152 -21.54 -11.80 -5.81
N PRO A 153 -20.85 -11.81 -6.98
CA PRO A 153 -20.31 -10.60 -7.60
C PRO A 153 -21.38 -9.57 -7.99
N ASP A 154 -22.63 -9.98 -8.07
CA ASP A 154 -23.80 -9.14 -8.34
C ASP A 154 -24.49 -8.64 -7.05
N ASN A 155 -23.83 -8.81 -5.90
CA ASN A 155 -24.31 -8.49 -4.56
C ASN A 155 -25.60 -9.22 -4.13
N LYS A 156 -25.99 -10.31 -4.81
CA LYS A 156 -27.11 -11.15 -4.38
C LYS A 156 -26.66 -12.22 -3.40
N ALA A 157 -27.48 -12.45 -2.38
CA ALA A 157 -27.23 -13.51 -1.42
C ALA A 157 -27.25 -14.88 -2.12
N LEU A 158 -26.19 -15.66 -1.94
CA LEU A 158 -26.03 -17.00 -2.49
C LEU A 158 -26.34 -18.07 -1.44
N ASP A 159 -25.83 -17.86 -0.23
CA ASP A 159 -25.93 -18.80 0.89
C ASP A 159 -25.73 -18.04 2.21
N GLY A 160 -26.03 -18.67 3.35
CA GLY A 160 -25.84 -18.07 4.65
C GLY A 160 -26.26 -18.98 5.77
N GLY A 161 -26.00 -18.56 6.98
CA GLY A 161 -26.33 -19.33 8.17
C GLY A 161 -25.97 -18.62 9.44
N GLN A 162 -25.97 -19.39 10.52
CA GLN A 162 -25.59 -18.97 11.85
C GLN A 162 -24.47 -19.86 12.37
N LEU A 163 -23.48 -19.25 12.99
CA LEU A 163 -22.38 -19.92 13.66
C LEU A 163 -22.54 -19.76 15.18
N ASP A 164 -22.83 -20.85 15.86
CA ASP A 164 -22.93 -20.90 17.32
C ASP A 164 -21.51 -21.05 17.94
N ALA A 165 -20.80 -19.93 17.99
CA ALA A 165 -19.42 -19.88 18.47
C ALA A 165 -19.13 -18.54 19.18
N PRO A 166 -19.68 -18.33 20.39
CA PRO A 166 -19.63 -17.03 21.07
C PRO A 166 -18.25 -16.62 21.57
N GLY A 167 -17.21 -17.42 21.38
CA GLY A 167 -15.85 -17.15 21.83
C GLY A 167 -14.86 -16.85 20.72
N LEU A 168 -15.29 -16.89 19.46
CA LEU A 168 -14.42 -16.57 18.33
C LEU A 168 -14.27 -15.05 18.17
N THR A 169 -13.16 -14.64 17.56
CA THR A 169 -13.05 -13.30 17.01
C THR A 169 -13.80 -13.22 15.68
N LEU A 170 -14.11 -12.00 15.24
CA LEU A 170 -14.81 -11.80 13.97
C LEU A 170 -14.04 -12.40 12.76
N PRO A 171 -12.69 -12.26 12.66
CA PRO A 171 -11.90 -12.95 11.63
C PRO A 171 -11.99 -14.47 11.69
N ASP A 172 -11.83 -15.06 12.89
CA ASP A 172 -11.89 -16.51 13.07
C ASP A 172 -13.27 -17.05 12.71
N ALA A 173 -14.33 -16.31 13.07
CA ALA A 173 -15.69 -16.65 12.70
C ALA A 173 -15.91 -16.55 11.17
N GLY A 174 -15.26 -15.61 10.52
CA GLY A 174 -15.25 -15.49 9.05
C GLY A 174 -14.59 -16.70 8.38
N GLU A 175 -13.44 -17.17 8.88
CA GLU A 175 -12.76 -18.36 8.38
C GLU A 175 -13.63 -19.63 8.59
N GLU A 176 -14.23 -19.79 9.76
CA GLU A 176 -15.13 -20.91 10.05
C GLU A 176 -16.37 -20.88 9.14
N ALA A 177 -16.99 -19.72 8.93
CA ALA A 177 -18.12 -19.57 8.03
C ALA A 177 -17.76 -19.92 6.58
N LEU A 178 -16.58 -19.52 6.10
CA LEU A 178 -16.07 -19.90 4.76
C LEU A 178 -15.87 -21.41 4.66
N ALA A 179 -15.35 -22.05 5.71
CA ALA A 179 -15.18 -23.50 5.74
C ALA A 179 -16.53 -24.23 5.70
N LEU A 180 -17.56 -23.75 6.45
CA LEU A 180 -18.91 -24.31 6.43
C LEU A 180 -19.56 -24.16 5.05
N LEU A 181 -19.31 -23.05 4.36
CA LEU A 181 -19.78 -22.79 3.00
C LEU A 181 -18.98 -23.53 1.91
N GLY A 182 -17.98 -24.33 2.30
CA GLY A 182 -17.11 -25.04 1.35
C GLY A 182 -16.25 -24.13 0.49
N GLN A 183 -16.01 -22.89 0.92
CA GLN A 183 -15.19 -21.93 0.19
C GLN A 183 -13.70 -22.14 0.53
N THR A 184 -12.90 -22.44 -0.50
CA THR A 184 -11.43 -22.62 -0.39
C THR A 184 -10.67 -21.43 -1.00
N VAL A 185 -11.23 -20.25 -0.89
CA VAL A 185 -10.78 -18.99 -1.49
C VAL A 185 -10.08 -18.11 -0.46
N LYS A 186 -9.25 -17.19 -0.92
CA LYS A 186 -8.56 -16.26 -0.03
C LYS A 186 -9.36 -14.97 0.11
N VAL A 187 -9.29 -14.40 1.30
CA VAL A 187 -9.74 -13.03 1.54
C VAL A 187 -8.76 -12.07 0.86
N SER A 188 -9.27 -11.29 -0.08
CA SER A 188 -8.52 -10.25 -0.78
C SER A 188 -8.57 -8.92 -0.07
N GLU A 189 -9.69 -8.60 0.58
CA GLU A 189 -9.89 -7.37 1.33
C GLU A 189 -10.91 -7.57 2.46
N VAL A 190 -10.70 -6.86 3.58
CA VAL A 190 -11.68 -6.76 4.67
C VAL A 190 -12.33 -5.38 4.60
N LEU A 191 -13.65 -5.35 4.51
CA LEU A 191 -14.46 -4.14 4.42
C LEU A 191 -14.98 -3.78 5.81
N LEU A 192 -14.64 -2.58 6.27
CA LEU A 192 -15.08 -1.97 7.54
C LEU A 192 -15.51 -0.52 7.28
N GLY A 193 -16.24 0.08 8.21
CA GLY A 193 -16.64 1.49 8.15
C GLY A 193 -17.31 1.86 6.83
N ASP A 194 -16.86 2.92 6.17
CA ASP A 194 -17.47 3.43 4.93
C ASP A 194 -17.51 2.40 3.79
N LYS A 195 -16.51 1.53 3.68
CA LYS A 195 -16.49 0.47 2.68
C LYS A 195 -17.53 -0.60 2.94
N LEU A 196 -17.73 -0.95 4.21
CA LEU A 196 -18.77 -1.88 4.62
C LEU A 196 -20.17 -1.28 4.36
N ALA A 197 -20.39 -0.02 4.72
CA ALA A 197 -21.65 0.68 4.47
C ALA A 197 -21.98 0.74 2.97
N ALA A 198 -20.98 1.03 2.12
CA ALA A 198 -21.15 1.04 0.68
C ALA A 198 -21.53 -0.36 0.12
N PHE A 199 -20.91 -1.43 0.65
CA PHE A 199 -21.28 -2.79 0.30
C PHE A 199 -22.72 -3.13 0.71
N GLN A 200 -23.10 -2.82 1.96
CA GLN A 200 -24.46 -3.07 2.48
C GLN A 200 -25.51 -2.35 1.63
N GLU A 201 -25.29 -1.07 1.29
CA GLU A 201 -26.17 -0.31 0.40
C GLU A 201 -26.31 -0.93 -1.00
N ALA A 202 -25.21 -1.48 -1.54
CA ALA A 202 -25.21 -2.17 -2.83
C ALA A 202 -25.98 -3.50 -2.76
N ALA A 203 -25.83 -4.26 -1.66
CA ALA A 203 -26.53 -5.53 -1.44
C ALA A 203 -28.04 -5.34 -1.22
N GLU A 204 -28.47 -4.25 -0.56
CA GLU A 204 -29.91 -3.93 -0.38
C GLU A 204 -30.60 -3.55 -1.69
N LYS A 205 -29.84 -3.07 -2.69
CA LYS A 205 -30.39 -2.66 -4.01
C LYS A 205 -30.40 -3.77 -5.05
N ALA A 206 -29.77 -4.92 -4.76
CA ALA A 206 -29.60 -6.03 -5.71
C ALA A 206 -30.72 -7.05 -5.63
#